data_5ab90e34181d48d088a17ba92bc44f8a
#
_entry.id   5ab90e34181d48d088a17ba92bc44f8a
#
_cell.length_a   1.000
_cell.length_b   1.000
_cell.length_c   1.000
_cell.angle_alpha   90.00
_cell.angle_beta   90.00
_cell.angle_gamma   90.00
#
_symmetry.space_group_name_H-M   'P 1'
#
loop_
_entity.id
_entity.type
_entity.pdbx_description
1 polymer ?
#
loop_
_entity_poly.entity_id
_entity_poly.type
_entity_poly.pdbx_seq_one_letter_code
_entity_poly.pdbx_strand_id
1 'polypeptide(L)'
;MIAEELKGNVIQLEGCDLLVVEVGHTDTEHTTCLHVPSAGLVVAGDAAYNDVHLYLGESNAETRREWIAALDTIESLKPRTVIAGHKKPEKNDSPRIIEETRQYIRDFDRLAPMTTTARELYDEMLQLYPNRANPGSLWGSARAAKP
;
A
#
# COMPACT_ATOMS: atom_id res chain seq x y z
N MET A 1 23.39 19.98 1.61
CA MET A 1 22.76 19.64 2.91
C MET A 1 22.89 18.13 3.02
N ILE A 2 23.45 17.62 4.12
CA ILE A 2 23.58 16.17 4.37
C ILE A 2 22.39 15.83 5.28
N ALA A 3 21.68 14.75 4.96
CA ALA A 3 20.60 14.25 5.81
C ALA A 3 21.19 13.77 7.16
N GLU A 4 20.56 14.14 8.25
CA GLU A 4 20.91 13.68 9.58
C GLU A 4 19.98 12.54 9.98
N GLU A 5 20.50 11.60 10.78
CA GLU A 5 19.70 10.52 11.33
C GLU A 5 18.61 11.07 12.27
N LEU A 6 17.38 10.59 12.08
CA LEU A 6 16.27 10.94 12.99
C LEU A 6 16.50 10.27 14.35
N LYS A 7 16.60 11.08 15.42
CA LYS A 7 16.72 10.58 16.78
C LYS A 7 15.32 10.30 17.36
N GLY A 8 14.98 9.03 17.45
CA GLY A 8 13.63 8.60 17.85
C GLY A 8 12.66 8.58 16.67
N ASN A 9 11.37 8.75 16.96
CA ASN A 9 10.30 8.62 15.97
C ASN A 9 9.38 9.85 15.88
N VAL A 10 9.81 11.00 16.41
CA VAL A 10 9.01 12.24 16.42
C VAL A 10 9.75 13.35 15.68
N ILE A 11 9.07 13.95 14.72
CA ILE A 11 9.51 15.17 14.05
C ILE A 11 8.62 16.31 14.56
N GLN A 12 9.23 17.37 15.09
CA GLN A 12 8.52 18.57 15.52
C GLN A 12 8.40 19.56 14.37
N LEU A 13 7.18 19.94 14.03
CA LEU A 13 6.91 20.95 13.01
C LEU A 13 5.87 21.95 13.54
N GLU A 14 6.27 23.21 13.73
CA GLU A 14 5.38 24.30 14.15
C GLU A 14 4.54 23.98 15.40
N GLY A 15 5.13 23.25 16.35
CA GLY A 15 4.46 22.83 17.59
C GLY A 15 3.56 21.61 17.47
N CYS A 16 3.55 20.95 16.31
CA CYS A 16 2.84 19.70 16.09
C CYS A 16 3.82 18.53 16.01
N ASP A 17 3.41 17.39 16.57
CA ASP A 17 4.13 16.13 16.47
C ASP A 17 3.76 15.42 15.17
N LEU A 18 4.78 15.05 14.39
CA LEU A 18 4.68 14.14 13.27
C LEU A 18 5.38 12.83 13.70
N LEU A 19 4.61 11.76 13.80
CA LEU A 19 5.09 10.48 14.30
C LEU A 19 5.49 9.57 13.15
N VAL A 20 6.73 9.13 13.12
CA VAL A 20 7.18 8.07 12.22
C VAL A 20 6.76 6.73 12.84
N VAL A 21 5.91 5.99 12.17
CA VAL A 21 5.38 4.70 12.63
C VAL A 21 5.93 3.60 11.73
N GLU A 22 6.66 2.66 12.31
CA GLU A 22 7.08 1.45 11.62
C GLU A 22 5.86 0.54 11.41
N VAL A 23 5.62 0.14 10.16
CA VAL A 23 4.49 -0.72 9.81
C VAL A 23 4.94 -2.11 9.36
N GLY A 24 6.25 -2.33 9.20
CA GLY A 24 6.82 -3.60 8.82
C GLY A 24 7.01 -3.75 7.32
N HIS A 25 6.71 -4.93 6.78
CA HIS A 25 6.87 -5.21 5.36
C HIS A 25 5.62 -4.80 4.57
N THR A 26 5.82 -4.08 3.45
CA THR A 26 4.76 -3.76 2.47
C THR A 26 5.24 -4.17 1.07
N ASP A 27 5.40 -3.22 0.16
CA ASP A 27 6.10 -3.43 -1.12
C ASP A 27 7.61 -3.63 -0.91
N THR A 28 8.15 -3.09 0.19
CA THR A 28 9.53 -3.26 0.64
C THR A 28 9.60 -3.58 2.13
N GLU A 29 10.77 -4.02 2.60
CA GLU A 29 11.05 -4.23 4.03
C GLU A 29 11.20 -2.88 4.77
N HIS A 30 10.94 -2.88 6.08
CA HIS A 30 11.14 -1.74 6.97
C HIS A 30 10.36 -0.48 6.55
N THR A 31 9.15 -0.66 6.03
CA THR A 31 8.30 0.46 5.64
C THR A 31 7.83 1.24 6.86
N THR A 32 7.80 2.55 6.70
CA THR A 32 7.26 3.48 7.70
C THR A 32 6.14 4.33 7.10
N CYS A 33 5.22 4.79 7.94
CA CYS A 33 4.27 5.83 7.59
C CYS A 33 4.43 7.05 8.50
N LEU A 34 3.95 8.21 8.07
CA LEU A 34 3.93 9.42 8.88
C LEU A 34 2.53 9.64 9.42
N HIS A 35 2.37 9.61 10.74
CA HIS A 35 1.12 9.92 11.41
C HIS A 35 1.15 11.34 11.99
N VAL A 36 0.14 12.13 11.67
CA VAL A 36 -0.06 13.49 12.20
C VAL A 36 -1.36 13.52 13.00
N PRO A 37 -1.30 13.22 14.32
CA PRO A 37 -2.49 13.08 15.17
C PRO A 37 -3.38 14.32 15.19
N SER A 38 -2.77 15.53 15.26
CA SER A 38 -3.46 16.80 15.29
C SER A 38 -4.37 17.02 14.05
N ALA A 39 -3.95 16.49 12.89
CA ALA A 39 -4.70 16.55 11.63
C ALA A 39 -5.57 15.30 11.39
N GLY A 40 -5.40 14.23 12.18
CA GLY A 40 -6.01 12.92 11.89
C GLY A 40 -5.56 12.34 10.55
N LEU A 41 -4.29 12.60 10.18
CA LEU A 41 -3.72 12.30 8.88
C LEU A 41 -2.66 11.20 9.01
N VAL A 42 -2.67 10.25 8.05
CA VAL A 42 -1.56 9.33 7.82
C VAL A 42 -1.07 9.48 6.38
N VAL A 43 0.22 9.71 6.20
CA VAL A 43 0.89 9.58 4.90
C VAL A 43 1.42 8.15 4.85
N ALA A 44 0.72 7.30 4.12
CA ALA A 44 0.98 5.86 4.08
C ALA A 44 2.08 5.49 3.06
N GLY A 45 2.44 6.41 2.16
CA GLY A 45 3.35 6.06 1.07
C GLY A 45 2.83 4.88 0.27
N ASP A 46 3.74 3.99 -0.09
CA ASP A 46 3.42 2.81 -0.90
C ASP A 46 2.81 1.64 -0.09
N ALA A 47 2.59 1.84 1.22
CA ALA A 47 1.80 0.89 2.01
C ALA A 47 0.32 0.86 1.58
N ALA A 48 -0.23 1.97 1.06
CA ALA A 48 -1.60 2.04 0.55
C ALA A 48 -1.65 2.66 -0.85
N TYR A 49 -2.58 2.15 -1.68
CA TYR A 49 -2.79 2.57 -3.06
C TYR A 49 -4.21 3.11 -3.24
N ASN A 50 -4.37 4.15 -4.05
CA ASN A 50 -5.66 4.80 -4.27
C ASN A 50 -6.07 4.73 -5.74
N ASP A 51 -6.85 3.72 -6.08
CA ASP A 51 -7.37 3.43 -7.43
C ASP A 51 -6.26 3.24 -8.51
N VAL A 52 -5.13 2.70 -8.06
CA VAL A 52 -3.98 2.31 -8.90
C VAL A 52 -3.70 0.83 -8.67
N HIS A 53 -3.30 0.09 -9.70
CA HIS A 53 -2.86 -1.30 -9.54
C HIS A 53 -1.58 -1.37 -8.71
N LEU A 54 -1.56 -2.23 -7.71
CA LEU A 54 -0.40 -2.45 -6.86
C LEU A 54 0.72 -3.15 -7.65
N TYR A 55 1.95 -2.86 -7.27
CA TYR A 55 3.10 -3.65 -7.68
C TYR A 55 3.39 -4.71 -6.61
N LEU A 56 3.11 -5.97 -6.93
CA LEU A 56 3.30 -7.12 -6.04
C LEU A 56 4.45 -8.02 -6.50
N GLY A 57 5.26 -7.55 -7.47
CA GLY A 57 6.28 -8.36 -8.12
C GLY A 57 7.46 -8.76 -7.22
N GLU A 58 7.69 -8.02 -6.14
CA GLU A 58 8.75 -8.29 -5.16
C GLU A 58 8.22 -8.97 -3.88
N SER A 59 6.92 -9.34 -3.87
CA SER A 59 6.27 -9.97 -2.75
C SER A 59 5.95 -11.45 -3.01
N ASN A 60 5.82 -12.21 -1.94
CA ASN A 60 5.30 -13.57 -1.92
C ASN A 60 4.08 -13.66 -0.99
N ALA A 61 3.46 -14.83 -0.88
CA ALA A 61 2.25 -15.01 -0.06
C ALA A 61 2.48 -14.71 1.45
N GLU A 62 3.71 -14.85 1.96
CA GLU A 62 4.05 -14.53 3.34
C GLU A 62 4.18 -13.02 3.53
N THR A 63 4.99 -12.37 2.71
CA THR A 63 5.20 -10.91 2.77
C THR A 63 3.92 -10.13 2.47
N ARG A 64 3.02 -10.64 1.63
CA ARG A 64 1.68 -10.05 1.43
C ARG A 64 0.78 -10.16 2.65
N ARG A 65 0.92 -11.21 3.49
CA ARG A 65 0.25 -11.26 4.81
C ARG A 65 0.80 -10.23 5.78
N GLU A 66 2.11 -10.01 5.76
CA GLU A 66 2.75 -8.93 6.53
C GLU A 66 2.27 -7.57 6.06
N TRP A 67 2.10 -7.37 4.75
CA TRP A 67 1.52 -6.14 4.21
C TRP A 67 0.10 -5.89 4.71
N ILE A 68 -0.73 -6.93 4.76
CA ILE A 68 -2.07 -6.82 5.35
C ILE A 68 -1.98 -6.41 6.83
N ALA A 69 -1.05 -6.96 7.61
CA ALA A 69 -0.83 -6.57 9.01
C ALA A 69 -0.32 -5.11 9.13
N ALA A 70 0.50 -4.65 8.17
CA ALA A 70 0.90 -3.24 8.09
C ALA A 70 -0.31 -2.31 7.88
N LEU A 71 -1.25 -2.71 7.01
CA LEU A 71 -2.51 -1.98 6.82
C LEU A 71 -3.38 -1.96 8.08
N ASP A 72 -3.41 -3.05 8.86
CA ASP A 72 -4.11 -3.12 10.14
C ASP A 72 -3.47 -2.15 11.16
N THR A 73 -2.14 -2.03 11.15
CA THR A 73 -1.41 -1.05 11.97
C THR A 73 -1.80 0.38 11.59
N ILE A 74 -1.83 0.71 10.30
CA ILE A 74 -2.26 2.04 9.82
C ILE A 74 -3.72 2.33 10.21
N GLU A 75 -4.61 1.35 10.06
CA GLU A 75 -6.03 1.49 10.42
C GLU A 75 -6.22 1.72 11.92
N SER A 76 -5.40 1.09 12.77
CA SER A 76 -5.44 1.24 14.22
C SER A 76 -5.16 2.67 14.70
N LEU A 77 -4.47 3.48 13.89
CA LEU A 77 -4.23 4.91 14.13
C LEU A 77 -5.50 5.77 13.95
N LYS A 78 -6.59 5.19 13.44
CA LYS A 78 -7.90 5.82 13.20
C LYS A 78 -7.81 7.12 12.40
N PRO A 79 -7.13 7.10 11.24
CA PRO A 79 -6.97 8.29 10.42
C PRO A 79 -8.31 8.74 9.85
N ARG A 80 -8.49 10.07 9.70
CA ARG A 80 -9.57 10.67 8.93
C ARG A 80 -9.19 10.85 7.46
N THR A 81 -7.89 10.91 7.20
CA THR A 81 -7.29 11.11 5.88
C THR A 81 -6.08 10.19 5.74
N VAL A 82 -5.98 9.50 4.60
CA VAL A 82 -4.82 8.64 4.27
C VAL A 82 -4.29 9.00 2.91
N ILE A 83 -3.04 9.44 2.86
CA ILE A 83 -2.36 9.82 1.62
C ILE A 83 -1.55 8.61 1.14
N ALA A 84 -1.92 8.10 -0.03
CA ALA A 84 -1.20 7.03 -0.72
C ALA A 84 -0.02 7.59 -1.53
N GLY A 85 1.04 6.79 -1.70
CA GLY A 85 2.14 7.11 -2.61
C GLY A 85 1.71 7.12 -4.09
N HIS A 86 0.79 6.23 -4.44
CA HIS A 86 0.21 6.12 -5.78
C HIS A 86 -1.30 6.35 -5.75
N LYS A 87 -1.76 7.40 -6.46
CA LYS A 87 -3.16 7.83 -6.47
C LYS A 87 -3.59 8.32 -7.85
N LYS A 88 -4.82 7.99 -8.24
CA LYS A 88 -5.49 8.68 -9.34
C LYS A 88 -5.80 10.13 -8.93
N PRO A 89 -5.47 11.13 -9.77
CA PRO A 89 -5.57 12.55 -9.40
C PRO A 89 -6.96 12.99 -8.91
N GLU A 90 -8.02 12.42 -9.48
CA GLU A 90 -9.42 12.76 -9.16
C GLU A 90 -9.96 12.13 -7.86
N LYS A 91 -9.21 11.22 -7.24
CA LYS A 91 -9.64 10.53 -6.01
C LYS A 91 -9.34 11.37 -4.78
N ASN A 92 -10.20 11.25 -3.76
CA ASN A 92 -9.96 11.84 -2.46
C ASN A 92 -9.08 10.93 -1.59
N ASP A 93 -8.57 11.48 -0.49
CA ASP A 93 -7.69 10.78 0.44
C ASP A 93 -8.49 10.11 1.60
N SER A 94 -9.54 9.37 1.24
CA SER A 94 -10.40 8.66 2.18
C SER A 94 -9.65 7.49 2.83
N PRO A 95 -9.83 7.23 4.14
CA PRO A 95 -9.29 6.03 4.81
C PRO A 95 -9.75 4.70 4.20
N ARG A 96 -10.79 4.72 3.37
CA ARG A 96 -11.28 3.52 2.65
C ARG A 96 -10.21 2.84 1.81
N ILE A 97 -9.20 3.59 1.37
CA ILE A 97 -8.09 3.04 0.58
C ILE A 97 -7.31 1.95 1.33
N ILE A 98 -7.33 1.94 2.67
CA ILE A 98 -6.73 0.88 3.48
C ILE A 98 -7.40 -0.46 3.16
N GLU A 99 -8.74 -0.51 3.26
CA GLU A 99 -9.49 -1.73 2.95
C GLU A 99 -9.46 -2.05 1.45
N GLU A 100 -9.51 -1.06 0.57
CA GLU A 100 -9.42 -1.25 -0.88
C GLU A 100 -8.06 -1.84 -1.30
N THR A 101 -6.97 -1.48 -0.61
CA THR A 101 -5.63 -2.07 -0.81
C THR A 101 -5.59 -3.50 -0.27
N ARG A 102 -6.10 -3.71 0.95
CA ARG A 102 -6.19 -5.03 1.60
C ARG A 102 -6.98 -6.02 0.73
N GLN A 103 -8.12 -5.60 0.21
CA GLN A 103 -8.96 -6.44 -0.65
C GLN A 103 -8.25 -6.79 -1.97
N TYR A 104 -7.54 -5.84 -2.56
CA TYR A 104 -6.77 -6.10 -3.79
C TYR A 104 -5.70 -7.17 -3.56
N ILE A 105 -4.97 -7.11 -2.44
CA ILE A 105 -3.96 -8.12 -2.08
C ILE A 105 -4.61 -9.49 -1.90
N ARG A 106 -5.75 -9.56 -1.18
CA ARG A 106 -6.51 -10.81 -0.98
C ARG A 106 -7.00 -11.42 -2.30
N ASP A 107 -7.48 -10.59 -3.22
CA ASP A 107 -7.96 -11.05 -4.51
C ASP A 107 -6.82 -11.58 -5.38
N PHE A 108 -5.68 -10.91 -5.37
CA PHE A 108 -4.48 -11.40 -6.05
C PHE A 108 -4.04 -12.76 -5.48
N ASP A 109 -3.97 -12.91 -4.17
CA ASP A 109 -3.62 -14.17 -3.49
C ASP A 109 -4.61 -15.29 -3.78
N ARG A 110 -5.88 -14.97 -3.89
CA ARG A 110 -6.94 -15.93 -4.24
C ARG A 110 -6.81 -16.38 -5.69
N LEU A 111 -6.53 -15.47 -6.62
CA LEU A 111 -6.49 -15.77 -8.06
C LEU A 111 -5.16 -16.40 -8.49
N ALA A 112 -4.06 -16.04 -7.84
CA ALA A 112 -2.75 -16.57 -8.20
C ALA A 112 -2.70 -18.11 -8.26
N PRO A 113 -3.18 -18.90 -7.28
CA PRO A 113 -3.19 -20.35 -7.38
C PRO A 113 -4.24 -20.91 -8.37
N MET A 114 -5.24 -20.13 -8.75
CA MET A 114 -6.35 -20.57 -9.63
C MET A 114 -6.04 -20.37 -11.12
N THR A 115 -4.99 -19.63 -11.44
CA THR A 115 -4.56 -19.35 -12.81
C THR A 115 -3.26 -20.09 -13.13
N THR A 116 -3.05 -20.40 -14.42
CA THR A 116 -1.87 -21.14 -14.88
C THR A 116 -0.80 -20.21 -15.43
N THR A 117 -1.20 -19.14 -16.11
CA THR A 117 -0.31 -18.21 -16.80
C THR A 117 -0.39 -16.80 -16.21
N ALA A 118 0.67 -16.01 -16.42
CA ALA A 118 0.68 -14.60 -16.08
C ALA A 118 -0.46 -13.83 -16.78
N ARG A 119 -0.80 -14.22 -18.01
CA ARG A 119 -1.88 -13.59 -18.79
C ARG A 119 -3.25 -13.85 -18.17
N GLU A 120 -3.53 -15.07 -17.75
CA GLU A 120 -4.79 -15.41 -17.07
C GLU A 120 -4.94 -14.61 -15.77
N LEU A 121 -3.89 -14.58 -14.93
CA LEU A 121 -3.92 -13.82 -13.67
C LEU A 121 -4.14 -12.32 -13.93
N TYR A 122 -3.46 -11.77 -14.92
CA TYR A 122 -3.62 -10.38 -15.30
C TYR A 122 -5.05 -10.07 -15.76
N ASP A 123 -5.62 -10.91 -16.63
CA ASP A 123 -6.97 -10.70 -17.19
C ASP A 123 -8.05 -10.82 -16.10
N GLU A 124 -7.94 -11.80 -15.17
CA GLU A 124 -8.85 -11.96 -14.03
C GLU A 124 -8.80 -10.74 -13.09
N MET A 125 -7.61 -10.25 -12.78
CA MET A 125 -7.46 -9.05 -11.95
C MET A 125 -8.00 -7.80 -12.65
N LEU A 126 -7.83 -7.66 -13.98
CA LEU A 126 -8.43 -6.57 -14.74
C LEU A 126 -9.96 -6.62 -14.77
N GLN A 127 -10.57 -7.81 -14.78
CA GLN A 127 -12.03 -7.93 -14.68
C GLN A 127 -12.54 -7.45 -13.32
N LEU A 128 -11.85 -7.72 -12.24
CA LEU A 128 -12.20 -7.23 -10.90
C LEU A 128 -11.96 -5.73 -10.73
N TYR A 129 -10.90 -5.23 -11.34
CA TYR A 129 -10.42 -3.85 -11.16
C TYR A 129 -10.22 -3.10 -12.49
N PRO A 130 -11.27 -3.01 -13.36
CA PRO A 130 -11.11 -2.52 -14.72
C PRO A 130 -10.73 -1.04 -14.83
N ASN A 131 -10.97 -0.27 -13.77
CA ASN A 131 -10.81 1.18 -13.78
C ASN A 131 -9.56 1.65 -13.03
N ARG A 132 -8.79 0.76 -12.40
CA ARG A 132 -7.55 1.16 -11.72
C ARG A 132 -6.50 1.62 -12.74
N ALA A 133 -5.75 2.66 -12.37
CA ALA A 133 -4.65 3.16 -13.20
C ALA A 133 -3.43 2.22 -13.14
N ASN A 134 -2.49 2.42 -14.07
CA ASN A 134 -1.22 1.71 -14.13
C ASN A 134 -1.34 0.16 -14.25
N PRO A 135 -1.98 -0.36 -15.30
CA PRO A 135 -2.07 -1.80 -15.53
C PRO A 135 -0.70 -2.47 -15.76
N GLY A 136 0.35 -1.68 -16.03
CA GLY A 136 1.72 -2.17 -16.14
C GLY A 136 2.25 -2.76 -14.84
N SER A 137 1.91 -2.18 -13.68
CA SER A 137 2.27 -2.73 -12.36
C SER A 137 1.60 -4.09 -12.14
N LEU A 138 0.33 -4.23 -12.50
CA LEU A 138 -0.37 -5.52 -12.45
C LEU A 138 0.29 -6.56 -13.36
N TRP A 139 0.66 -6.16 -14.59
CA TRP A 139 1.35 -7.08 -15.51
C TRP A 139 2.70 -7.55 -14.95
N GLY A 140 3.49 -6.62 -14.36
CA GLY A 140 4.74 -6.97 -13.68
C GLY A 140 4.52 -7.96 -12.52
N SER A 141 3.50 -7.71 -11.71
CA SER A 141 3.10 -8.59 -10.60
C SER A 141 2.67 -9.98 -11.07
N ALA A 142 1.85 -10.06 -12.12
CA ALA A 142 1.40 -11.33 -12.69
C ALA A 142 2.56 -12.15 -13.26
N ARG A 143 3.52 -11.49 -13.94
CA ARG A 143 4.73 -12.14 -14.45
C ARG A 143 5.66 -12.65 -13.36
N ALA A 144 5.77 -11.94 -12.25
CA ALA A 144 6.58 -12.37 -11.12
C ALA A 144 5.95 -13.57 -10.39
N ALA A 145 4.62 -13.61 -10.32
CA ALA A 145 3.89 -14.70 -9.70
C ALA A 145 3.79 -15.97 -10.56
N LYS A 146 4.01 -15.86 -11.87
CA LYS A 146 3.88 -16.95 -12.87
C LYS A 146 5.07 -16.92 -13.82
N PRO A 147 5.98 -17.88 -13.71
CA PRO A 147 7.13 -18.01 -14.60
C PRO A 147 6.74 -18.31 -16.05
#